data_451191a6c800fa127e8013b51bcc10cf
#
_entry.id   451191a6c800fa127e8013b51bcc10cf
#
_cell.length_a   1.000
_cell.length_b   1.000
_cell.length_c   1.000
_cell.angle_alpha   90.00
_cell.angle_beta   90.00
_cell.angle_gamma   90.00
#
_symmetry.space_group_name_H-M   'P 1'
#
loop_
_entity.id
_entity.type
_entity.pdbx_description
1 polymer ?
#
loop_
_entity_poly.entity_id
_entity_poly.type
_entity_poly.pdbx_seq_one_letter_code
_entity_poly.pdbx_strand_id
1 'polypeptide(L)'
;MEDALNIVIYEEDFLTRTLLEEWLGEAGYGVRVGNRCNPGADGPCDLVIVSVYMPKNGGAQCVRGIREAHPNTPVIAISGQFRPGLSAAGATAQKLSVRQVVAKPLMRQELLESVRGIIKS
;
A
#
# COMPACT_ATOMS: atom_id res chain seq x y z
N MET A 1 8.58 -25.15 6.49
CA MET A 1 7.41 -24.28 6.56
C MET A 1 7.79 -22.85 6.27
N GLU A 2 7.03 -22.21 5.42
CA GLU A 2 7.33 -20.85 5.05
C GLU A 2 6.62 -19.85 5.93
N ASP A 3 7.32 -18.82 6.28
CA ASP A 3 6.72 -17.74 7.02
C ASP A 3 5.77 -16.95 6.11
N ALA A 4 4.69 -16.47 6.69
CA ALA A 4 3.80 -15.61 5.95
C ALA A 4 4.53 -14.32 5.60
N LEU A 5 4.27 -13.81 4.39
CA LEU A 5 4.81 -12.52 4.00
C LEU A 5 4.12 -11.42 4.80
N ASN A 6 4.90 -10.43 5.18
CA ASN A 6 4.41 -9.37 6.05
C ASN A 6 4.09 -8.11 5.26
N ILE A 7 2.91 -7.56 5.50
CA ILE A 7 2.45 -6.35 4.84
C ILE A 7 2.14 -5.31 5.91
N VAL A 8 2.69 -4.12 5.75
CA VAL A 8 2.41 -3.00 6.64
C VAL A 8 1.46 -2.05 5.93
N ILE A 9 0.40 -1.66 6.61
CA ILE A 9 -0.64 -0.81 6.08
C ILE A 9 -0.60 0.54 6.78
N TYR A 10 -0.57 1.61 5.99
CA TYR A 10 -0.70 2.97 6.50
C TYR A 10 -2.03 3.52 6.02
N GLU A 11 -3.08 3.28 6.79
CA GLU A 11 -4.44 3.68 6.46
C GLU A 11 -5.16 4.11 7.72
N GLU A 12 -5.65 5.33 7.75
CA GLU A 12 -6.35 5.88 8.91
C GLU A 12 -7.84 5.60 8.92
N ASP A 13 -8.43 5.38 7.75
CA ASP A 13 -9.85 5.09 7.68
C ASP A 13 -10.15 3.70 8.21
N PHE A 14 -10.97 3.63 9.24
CA PHE A 14 -11.22 2.37 9.94
C PHE A 14 -11.81 1.31 9.01
N LEU A 15 -12.79 1.69 8.18
CA LEU A 15 -13.45 0.72 7.31
C LEU A 15 -12.49 0.18 6.26
N THR A 16 -11.73 1.06 5.62
CA THR A 16 -10.77 0.63 4.62
C THR A 16 -9.69 -0.25 5.23
N ARG A 17 -9.20 0.15 6.40
CA ARG A 17 -8.18 -0.63 7.09
C ARG A 17 -8.68 -2.01 7.44
N THR A 18 -9.92 -2.10 7.93
CA THR A 18 -10.52 -3.39 8.28
C THR A 18 -10.64 -4.29 7.07
N LEU A 19 -11.07 -3.74 5.93
CA LEU A 19 -11.15 -4.51 4.70
C LEU A 19 -9.79 -5.03 4.27
N LEU A 20 -8.77 -4.18 4.34
CA LEU A 20 -7.42 -4.60 3.97
C LEU A 20 -6.93 -5.73 4.87
N GLU A 21 -7.13 -5.58 6.18
CA GLU A 21 -6.69 -6.61 7.10
C GLU A 21 -7.41 -7.92 6.84
N GLU A 22 -8.70 -7.87 6.57
CA GLU A 22 -9.49 -9.07 6.36
C GLU A 22 -9.09 -9.76 5.06
N TRP A 23 -9.05 -9.01 3.96
CA TRP A 23 -8.76 -9.61 2.67
C TRP A 23 -7.35 -10.17 2.58
N LEU A 24 -6.38 -9.43 3.10
CA LEU A 24 -5.00 -9.87 3.04
C LEU A 24 -4.75 -11.03 4.01
N GLY A 25 -5.40 -11.00 5.17
CA GLY A 25 -5.28 -12.09 6.11
C GLY A 25 -5.86 -13.38 5.57
N GLU A 26 -7.01 -13.28 4.88
CA GLU A 26 -7.62 -14.45 4.26
C GLU A 26 -6.75 -15.03 3.17
N ALA A 27 -5.96 -14.20 2.52
CA ALA A 27 -5.05 -14.66 1.48
C ALA A 27 -3.77 -15.26 2.03
N GLY A 28 -3.57 -15.23 3.34
CA GLY A 28 -2.43 -15.86 3.98
C GLY A 28 -1.30 -14.92 4.33
N TYR A 29 -1.47 -13.63 4.19
CA TYR A 29 -0.42 -12.67 4.53
C TYR A 29 -0.51 -12.24 5.98
N GLY A 30 0.65 -11.93 6.58
CA GLY A 30 0.68 -11.27 7.87
C GLY A 30 0.49 -9.79 7.68
N VAL A 31 -0.42 -9.19 8.46
CA VAL A 31 -0.78 -7.79 8.27
C VAL A 31 -0.56 -7.02 9.56
N ARG A 32 0.12 -5.89 9.45
CA ARG A 32 0.30 -4.97 10.56
C ARG A 32 -0.12 -3.58 10.14
N VAL A 33 -0.64 -2.84 11.11
CA VAL A 33 -0.99 -1.43 10.88
C VAL A 33 0.20 -0.60 11.34
N GLY A 34 0.75 0.19 10.41
CA GLY A 34 1.91 1.01 10.70
C GLY A 34 1.53 2.35 11.28
N ASN A 35 2.53 3.03 11.80
CA ASN A 35 2.37 4.36 12.34
C ASN A 35 2.98 5.36 11.36
N ARG A 36 2.12 6.14 10.71
CA ARG A 36 2.54 7.10 9.69
C ARG A 36 3.46 8.17 10.26
N CYS A 37 3.30 8.48 11.54
CA CYS A 37 4.14 9.48 12.19
C CYS A 37 5.54 8.97 12.46
N ASN A 38 5.71 7.66 12.54
CA ASN A 38 7.02 7.08 12.82
C ASN A 38 7.16 5.75 12.08
N PRO A 39 7.20 5.79 10.74
CA PRO A 39 7.22 4.55 9.96
C PRO A 39 8.48 3.72 10.17
N GLY A 40 9.57 4.34 10.58
CA GLY A 40 10.81 3.61 10.83
C GLY A 40 10.70 2.63 11.98
N ALA A 41 9.75 2.83 12.89
CA ALA A 41 9.57 1.94 14.03
C ALA A 41 8.80 0.67 13.68
N ASP A 42 8.23 0.58 12.48
CA ASP A 42 7.42 -0.57 12.10
C ASP A 42 8.25 -1.78 11.68
N GLY A 43 9.53 -1.59 11.47
CA GLY A 43 10.43 -2.69 11.15
C GLY A 43 10.29 -3.18 9.73
N PRO A 44 11.03 -4.23 9.38
CA PRO A 44 11.03 -4.74 8.01
C PRO A 44 9.72 -5.41 7.63
N CYS A 45 9.39 -5.32 6.35
CA CYS A 45 8.20 -5.95 5.81
C CYS A 45 8.43 -6.26 4.33
N ASP A 46 7.51 -7.02 3.75
CA ASP A 46 7.65 -7.45 2.37
C ASP A 46 6.91 -6.55 1.41
N LEU A 47 5.94 -5.79 1.89
CA LEU A 47 5.15 -4.89 1.08
C LEU A 47 4.55 -3.81 1.97
N VAL A 48 4.43 -2.62 1.42
CA VAL A 48 3.77 -1.51 2.09
C VAL A 48 2.56 -1.08 1.28
N ILE A 49 1.42 -0.91 1.93
CA ILE A 49 0.24 -0.33 1.32
C ILE A 49 -0.02 0.98 2.04
N VAL A 50 -0.03 2.08 1.29
CA VAL A 50 -0.21 3.40 1.88
C VAL A 50 -1.41 4.09 1.25
N SER A 51 -2.27 4.64 2.10
CA SER A 51 -3.40 5.44 1.64
C SER A 51 -2.94 6.87 1.44
N VAL A 52 -3.21 7.41 0.27
CA VAL A 52 -2.79 8.76 -0.09
C VAL A 52 -4.01 9.65 -0.14
N TYR A 53 -4.06 10.62 0.73
CA TYR A 53 -5.11 11.62 0.73
C TYR A 53 -4.54 12.85 0.06
N MET A 54 -4.87 12.96 -1.20
CA MET A 54 -4.28 14.02 -1.96
C MET A 54 -5.04 15.28 -1.78
N PRO A 55 -4.54 16.16 -1.08
CA PRO A 55 -4.41 17.37 -1.83
C PRO A 55 -2.98 17.59 -2.17
N LYS A 56 -2.80 17.69 -3.43
CA LYS A 56 -1.63 18.25 -4.07
C LYS A 56 -0.33 17.73 -3.51
N ASN A 57 0.39 18.50 -2.72
CA ASN A 57 1.74 18.14 -2.36
C ASN A 57 1.83 17.23 -1.14
N GLY A 58 0.79 17.23 -0.30
CA GLY A 58 0.87 16.48 0.94
C GLY A 58 0.95 14.98 0.73
N GLY A 59 0.27 14.46 -0.30
CA GLY A 59 0.29 13.03 -0.57
C GLY A 59 1.66 12.53 -0.96
N ALA A 60 2.36 13.29 -1.80
CA ALA A 60 3.68 12.87 -2.26
C ALA A 60 4.69 12.88 -1.12
N GLN A 61 4.60 13.87 -0.24
CA GLN A 61 5.51 13.94 0.90
C GLN A 61 5.29 12.78 1.87
N CYS A 62 4.04 12.41 2.09
CA CYS A 62 3.72 11.30 2.95
C CYS A 62 4.31 10.00 2.40
N VAL A 63 4.14 9.77 1.11
CA VAL A 63 4.68 8.57 0.48
C VAL A 63 6.20 8.57 0.55
N ARG A 64 6.81 9.72 0.33
CA ARG A 64 8.27 9.81 0.40
C ARG A 64 8.79 9.39 1.76
N GLY A 65 8.19 9.89 2.83
CA GLY A 65 8.62 9.52 4.17
C GLY A 65 8.52 8.03 4.43
N ILE A 66 7.45 7.42 3.95
CA ILE A 66 7.26 5.98 4.11
C ILE A 66 8.28 5.22 3.28
N ARG A 67 8.55 5.67 2.06
CA ARG A 67 9.53 5.01 1.20
C ARG A 67 10.94 5.10 1.79
N GLU A 68 11.26 6.21 2.43
CA GLU A 68 12.56 6.35 3.07
C GLU A 68 12.72 5.41 4.25
N ALA A 69 11.62 5.14 4.95
CA ALA A 69 11.65 4.19 6.05
C ALA A 69 11.74 2.74 5.57
N HIS A 70 11.28 2.49 4.34
CA HIS A 70 11.27 1.15 3.76
C HIS A 70 11.91 1.17 2.37
N PRO A 71 13.22 1.45 2.30
CA PRO A 71 13.86 1.77 1.02
C PRO A 71 13.89 0.63 0.02
N ASN A 72 13.86 -0.61 0.49
CA ASN A 72 13.92 -1.77 -0.40
C ASN A 72 12.61 -2.51 -0.50
N THR A 73 11.53 -1.90 -0.04
CA THR A 73 10.23 -2.55 0.01
C THR A 73 9.30 -1.93 -1.03
N PRO A 74 8.63 -2.74 -1.84
CA PRO A 74 7.68 -2.19 -2.80
C PRO A 74 6.48 -1.56 -2.09
N VAL A 75 5.93 -0.52 -2.71
CA VAL A 75 4.84 0.25 -2.14
C VAL A 75 3.67 0.28 -3.11
N ILE A 76 2.48 0.02 -2.61
CA ILE A 76 1.23 0.24 -3.34
C ILE A 76 0.55 1.44 -2.70
N ALA A 77 0.18 2.42 -3.54
CA ALA A 77 -0.58 3.58 -3.08
C ALA A 77 -2.05 3.40 -3.42
N ILE A 78 -2.92 3.70 -2.46
CA ILE A 78 -4.37 3.63 -2.69
C ILE A 78 -4.98 4.99 -2.40
N SER A 79 -5.99 5.38 -3.18
CA SER A 79 -6.63 6.67 -2.96
C SER A 79 -7.93 6.77 -3.75
N GLY A 80 -8.89 7.49 -3.20
CA GLY A 80 -10.10 7.84 -3.92
C GLY A 80 -9.86 8.90 -4.98
N GLN A 81 -8.68 9.50 -5.01
CA GLN A 81 -8.33 10.49 -6.02
C GLN A 81 -7.83 9.86 -7.31
N PHE A 82 -7.49 8.58 -7.28
CA PHE A 82 -7.05 7.89 -8.50
C PHE A 82 -8.26 7.47 -9.30
N ARG A 83 -8.11 7.45 -10.62
CA ARG A 83 -9.19 7.01 -11.50
C ARG A 83 -9.22 5.49 -11.57
N PRO A 84 -10.39 4.87 -11.53
CA PRO A 84 -10.48 3.43 -11.73
C PRO A 84 -9.88 3.06 -13.08
N GLY A 85 -9.15 1.95 -13.11
CA GLY A 85 -8.52 1.50 -14.32
C GLY A 85 -7.20 2.16 -14.63
N LEU A 86 -6.72 3.05 -13.77
CA LEU A 86 -5.44 3.67 -13.96
C LEU A 86 -4.35 2.62 -13.86
N SER A 87 -3.51 2.58 -14.89
CA SER A 87 -2.47 1.58 -14.99
C SER A 87 -1.38 1.78 -13.93
N ALA A 88 -0.80 0.67 -13.48
CA ALA A 88 0.33 0.74 -12.57
C ALA A 88 1.50 1.48 -13.19
N ALA A 89 1.63 1.43 -14.49
CA ALA A 89 2.70 2.12 -15.21
C ALA A 89 2.34 3.56 -15.51
N GLY A 90 1.20 4.04 -15.03
CA GLY A 90 0.76 5.37 -15.33
C GLY A 90 1.62 6.43 -14.68
N ALA A 91 1.39 7.67 -15.12
CA ALA A 91 2.15 8.80 -14.62
C ALA A 91 2.02 8.99 -13.12
N THR A 92 0.86 8.64 -12.56
CA THR A 92 0.64 8.80 -11.13
C THR A 92 1.58 7.91 -10.32
N ALA A 93 1.75 6.65 -10.73
CA ALA A 93 2.64 5.75 -10.03
C ALA A 93 4.08 6.25 -10.09
N GLN A 94 4.49 6.74 -11.26
CA GLN A 94 5.84 7.29 -11.41
C GLN A 94 6.04 8.53 -10.57
N LYS A 95 5.03 9.39 -10.54
CA LYS A 95 5.10 10.63 -9.79
C LYS A 95 5.24 10.38 -8.30
N LEU A 96 4.56 9.37 -7.79
CA LEU A 96 4.65 9.01 -6.38
C LEU A 96 5.83 8.09 -6.10
N SER A 97 6.47 7.58 -7.15
CA SER A 97 7.58 6.63 -7.05
C SER A 97 7.16 5.37 -6.29
N VAL A 98 5.94 4.90 -6.58
CA VAL A 98 5.43 3.66 -6.00
C VAL A 98 5.35 2.60 -7.08
N ARG A 99 5.24 1.35 -6.65
CA ARG A 99 5.20 0.23 -7.57
C ARG A 99 3.87 0.19 -8.32
N GLN A 100 2.79 0.54 -7.64
CA GLN A 100 1.45 0.46 -8.23
C GLN A 100 0.50 1.37 -7.50
N VAL A 101 -0.54 1.83 -8.20
CA VAL A 101 -1.61 2.60 -7.61
C VAL A 101 -2.92 1.84 -7.76
N VAL A 102 -3.78 1.93 -6.75
CA VAL A 102 -5.08 1.28 -6.76
C VAL A 102 -6.12 2.32 -6.34
N ALA A 103 -7.20 2.40 -7.11
CA ALA A 103 -8.24 3.37 -6.85
C ALA A 103 -9.22 2.86 -5.80
N LYS A 104 -9.75 3.77 -4.99
CA LYS A 104 -10.89 3.47 -4.12
C LYS A 104 -12.17 3.72 -4.92
N PRO A 105 -13.26 3.02 -4.63
CA PRO A 105 -13.39 1.99 -3.59
C PRO A 105 -12.60 0.74 -3.93
N LEU A 106 -12.02 0.13 -2.90
CA LEU A 106 -11.18 -1.04 -3.10
C LEU A 106 -12.03 -2.25 -3.49
N MET A 107 -11.55 -2.97 -4.50
CA MET A 107 -12.14 -4.22 -4.91
C MET A 107 -11.22 -5.35 -4.47
N ARG A 108 -11.79 -6.33 -3.81
CA ARG A 108 -10.99 -7.42 -3.24
C ARG A 108 -10.09 -8.07 -4.27
N GLN A 109 -10.64 -8.45 -5.41
CA GLN A 109 -9.88 -9.16 -6.43
C GLN A 109 -8.77 -8.28 -6.99
N GLU A 110 -9.07 -7.03 -7.27
CA GLU A 110 -8.08 -6.11 -7.83
C GLU A 110 -6.92 -5.92 -6.85
N LEU A 111 -7.23 -5.72 -5.59
CA LEU A 111 -6.19 -5.55 -4.58
C LEU A 111 -5.32 -6.78 -4.46
N LEU A 112 -5.93 -7.95 -4.36
CA LEU A 112 -5.17 -9.18 -4.19
C LEU A 112 -4.33 -9.51 -5.41
N GLU A 113 -4.81 -9.21 -6.60
CA GLU A 113 -4.01 -9.40 -7.80
C GLU A 113 -2.80 -8.48 -7.83
N SER A 114 -3.00 -7.23 -7.39
CA SER A 114 -1.89 -6.29 -7.32
C SER A 114 -0.83 -6.77 -6.35
N VAL A 115 -1.25 -7.23 -5.18
CA VAL A 115 -0.32 -7.71 -4.17
C VAL A 115 0.44 -8.94 -4.68
N ARG A 116 -0.28 -9.89 -5.25
CA ARG A 116 0.35 -11.11 -5.74
C ARG A 116 1.34 -10.83 -6.85
N GLY A 117 0.99 -9.92 -7.74
CA GLY A 117 1.87 -9.59 -8.85
C GLY A 117 3.19 -9.00 -8.39
N ILE A 118 3.16 -8.22 -7.32
CA ILE A 118 4.36 -7.61 -6.79
C ILE A 118 5.19 -8.59 -5.98
N ILE A 119 4.54 -9.34 -5.11
CA ILE A 119 5.27 -10.23 -4.20
C ILE A 119 5.87 -11.42 -4.93
N LYS A 120 5.20 -11.90 -5.96
CA LYS A 120 5.71 -13.04 -6.71
C LYS A 120 6.85 -12.71 -7.65
N SER A 121 7.01 -11.47 -8.03
CA SER A 121 8.05 -11.10 -8.99
C SER A 121 9.44 -10.92 -8.34
#